data_0c5817546015f61ed66d079d7ac822f0
#
_entry.id   0c5817546015f61ed66d079d7ac822f0
#
_cell.length_a   1.000
_cell.length_b   1.000
_cell.length_c   1.000
_cell.angle_alpha   90.00
_cell.angle_beta   90.00
_cell.angle_gamma   90.00
#
_symmetry.space_group_name_H-M   'P 1'
#
loop_
_entity.id
_entity.type
_entity.pdbx_description
1 polymer ?
#
loop_
_entity_poly.entity_id
_entity_poly.type
_entity_poly.pdbx_seq_one_letter_code
_entity_poly.pdbx_strand_id
1 'polypeptide(L)'
;SNIGDVPLVFMEISTGEEVMERDLISVESRDLNEAELGYRTEPFVKLQPAFKDYLWGGTKLKEHYGKHCDYDSIAESWELSAHEAGQSIVASGRYKGRLFADYLSKIGRENCGWKCQSIEHFPILVKLIDAKENLSIQVHPDDDYALSRENEYGKNEMWYVLEHEEGAGIYCGFKQDMTREQVQEALTDGSILSLLNWIPVENGKAYYIPAGTVHAIGKGVVVCEIQQSSNCTYRLYDYNRTDRYGNRRQLHVEKALEVMDYHRYELPQFQDETVVKDTYTCRILSRCKYFECASYQIHGTAELPAYSDSFSSLVCVKGSGILYKQDEKMQFSAGDSFFVPCSGEKIRAEGDCELILTHI
;
A
#
# COMPACT_ATOMS: atom_id res chain seq x y z
N SER A 1 20.34 -16.85 -43.41
CA SER A 1 20.53 -18.19 -42.80
C SER A 1 19.53 -18.34 -41.67
N ASN A 2 18.60 -19.28 -41.85
CA ASN A 2 17.57 -19.63 -40.91
C ASN A 2 18.16 -20.03 -39.55
N ILE A 3 17.78 -19.33 -38.52
CA ILE A 3 17.97 -19.74 -37.14
C ILE A 3 16.59 -19.95 -36.55
N GLY A 4 16.15 -21.22 -36.48
CA GLY A 4 15.05 -21.72 -35.65
C GLY A 4 13.65 -21.17 -35.91
N ASP A 5 12.64 -22.03 -35.79
CA ASP A 5 11.19 -21.77 -35.99
C ASP A 5 10.58 -20.80 -34.94
N VAL A 6 10.95 -19.53 -35.00
CA VAL A 6 10.26 -18.47 -34.25
C VAL A 6 9.55 -17.57 -35.28
N PRO A 7 8.22 -17.41 -35.22
CA PRO A 7 7.53 -16.53 -36.16
C PRO A 7 7.95 -15.07 -35.93
N LEU A 8 8.48 -14.45 -36.98
CA LEU A 8 8.71 -13.01 -37.04
C LEU A 8 7.37 -12.28 -37.00
N VAL A 9 7.12 -11.55 -35.90
CA VAL A 9 5.98 -10.63 -35.82
C VAL A 9 6.45 -9.29 -36.33
N PHE A 10 5.97 -8.90 -37.50
CA PHE A 10 6.17 -7.54 -38.03
C PHE A 10 5.11 -6.61 -37.43
N MET A 11 5.53 -5.55 -36.79
CA MET A 11 4.66 -4.45 -36.43
C MET A 11 4.85 -3.34 -37.48
N GLU A 12 3.84 -3.11 -38.32
CA GLU A 12 3.86 -2.05 -39.30
C GLU A 12 3.57 -0.71 -38.61
N ILE A 13 4.60 0.10 -38.42
CA ILE A 13 4.44 1.48 -37.93
C ILE A 13 4.35 2.38 -39.15
N SER A 14 3.12 2.82 -39.50
CA SER A 14 2.89 3.75 -40.61
C SER A 14 3.20 5.19 -40.19
N THR A 15 4.46 5.56 -40.15
CA THR A 15 4.90 6.95 -39.92
C THR A 15 5.81 7.48 -41.02
N GLY A 16 5.81 6.90 -42.21
CA GLY A 16 6.42 7.52 -43.39
C GLY A 16 7.93 7.81 -43.36
N GLU A 17 8.65 7.36 -42.36
CA GLU A 17 10.10 7.44 -42.26
C GLU A 17 10.73 6.03 -42.36
N GLU A 18 11.78 5.92 -43.18
CA GLU A 18 12.53 4.67 -43.31
C GLU A 18 13.19 4.30 -41.97
N VAL A 19 12.74 3.21 -41.35
CA VAL A 19 13.39 2.63 -40.19
C VAL A 19 14.72 2.05 -40.64
N MET A 20 15.82 2.57 -40.15
CA MET A 20 17.17 2.08 -40.47
C MET A 20 17.38 0.70 -39.89
N GLU A 21 17.93 -0.23 -40.69
CA GLU A 21 18.25 -1.62 -40.31
C GLU A 21 19.05 -1.75 -38.98
N ARG A 22 19.78 -0.69 -38.59
CA ARG A 22 20.50 -0.59 -37.30
C ARG A 22 19.57 -0.54 -36.09
N ASP A 23 18.39 0.05 -36.21
CA ASP A 23 17.46 0.20 -35.10
C ASP A 23 16.71 -1.11 -34.84
N LEU A 24 16.45 -1.88 -35.90
CA LEU A 24 15.90 -3.24 -35.79
C LEU A 24 16.87 -4.20 -35.12
N ILE A 25 18.17 -4.15 -35.45
CA ILE A 25 19.22 -4.98 -34.81
C ILE A 25 19.39 -4.65 -33.32
N SER A 26 19.19 -3.38 -32.92
CA SER A 26 19.31 -2.97 -31.52
C SER A 26 18.14 -3.43 -30.67
N VAL A 27 16.94 -3.54 -31.23
CA VAL A 27 15.74 -4.06 -30.54
C VAL A 27 15.81 -5.58 -30.40
N GLU A 28 16.16 -6.30 -31.48
CA GLU A 28 16.34 -7.75 -31.44
C GLU A 28 17.48 -8.19 -30.50
N SER A 29 18.59 -7.44 -30.46
CA SER A 29 19.72 -7.78 -29.57
C SER A 29 19.38 -7.54 -28.09
N ARG A 30 18.50 -6.61 -27.77
CA ARG A 30 18.03 -6.41 -26.38
C ARG A 30 17.12 -7.54 -25.92
N ASP A 31 16.17 -7.94 -26.74
CA ASP A 31 15.22 -9.01 -26.38
C ASP A 31 15.91 -10.39 -26.33
N LEU A 32 16.84 -10.67 -27.22
CA LEU A 32 17.62 -11.90 -27.21
C LEU A 32 18.57 -12.00 -25.99
N ASN A 33 19.19 -10.90 -25.57
CA ASN A 33 20.02 -10.87 -24.36
C ASN A 33 19.19 -11.02 -23.06
N GLU A 34 17.95 -10.52 -23.02
CA GLU A 34 17.08 -10.73 -21.87
C GLU A 34 16.64 -12.20 -21.74
N ALA A 35 16.43 -12.91 -22.86
CA ALA A 35 16.07 -14.32 -22.87
C ALA A 35 17.27 -15.25 -22.54
N GLU A 36 18.47 -14.88 -22.94
CA GLU A 36 19.69 -15.68 -22.69
C GLU A 36 20.30 -15.49 -21.29
N LEU A 37 20.05 -14.33 -20.65
CA LEU A 37 20.61 -14.01 -19.33
C LEU A 37 19.85 -14.63 -18.16
N GLY A 38 18.78 -15.39 -18.40
CA GLY A 38 17.87 -15.90 -17.38
C GLY A 38 17.36 -14.73 -16.51
N TYR A 39 16.10 -14.62 -16.26
CA TYR A 39 15.51 -13.53 -15.44
C TYR A 39 16.14 -13.54 -14.03
N ARG A 40 17.28 -12.84 -13.85
CA ARG A 40 17.79 -12.58 -12.51
C ARG A 40 16.89 -11.53 -11.87
N THR A 41 16.14 -11.93 -10.86
CA THR A 41 15.45 -11.01 -9.98
C THR A 41 16.47 -10.12 -9.28
N GLU A 42 16.22 -8.82 -9.31
CA GLU A 42 17.01 -7.87 -8.53
C GLU A 42 16.79 -8.15 -7.03
N PRO A 43 17.81 -8.03 -6.19
CA PRO A 43 17.68 -8.31 -4.76
C PRO A 43 16.57 -7.50 -4.09
N PHE A 44 16.36 -6.27 -4.54
CA PHE A 44 15.27 -5.37 -4.20
C PHE A 44 15.12 -4.28 -5.27
N VAL A 45 13.94 -3.73 -5.41
CA VAL A 45 13.69 -2.56 -6.26
C VAL A 45 13.03 -1.44 -5.46
N LYS A 46 13.49 -0.21 -5.69
CA LYS A 46 12.85 1.00 -5.18
C LYS A 46 11.62 1.30 -6.02
N LEU A 47 10.54 1.76 -5.38
CA LEU A 47 9.30 2.12 -6.04
C LEU A 47 9.08 3.64 -5.99
N GLN A 48 8.52 4.17 -7.07
CA GLN A 48 7.95 5.50 -7.13
C GLN A 48 6.44 5.36 -6.99
N PRO A 49 5.81 6.02 -6.00
CA PRO A 49 4.39 5.86 -5.74
C PRO A 49 3.49 6.53 -6.78
N ALA A 50 2.24 6.06 -6.85
CA ALA A 50 1.14 6.81 -7.45
C ALA A 50 0.53 7.76 -6.41
N PHE A 51 0.13 8.96 -6.83
CA PHE A 51 -0.42 9.98 -5.94
C PHE A 51 -1.90 10.24 -6.17
N LYS A 52 -2.60 10.64 -5.09
CA LYS A 52 -4.01 11.06 -5.11
C LYS A 52 -4.14 12.42 -4.39
N ASP A 53 -4.92 13.33 -4.98
CA ASP A 53 -5.15 14.71 -4.51
C ASP A 53 -6.58 14.92 -3.97
N TYR A 54 -7.07 13.98 -3.18
CA TYR A 54 -8.41 14.07 -2.62
C TYR A 54 -8.61 15.33 -1.77
N LEU A 55 -9.87 15.77 -1.62
CA LEU A 55 -10.29 17.01 -0.95
C LEU A 55 -9.75 17.18 0.49
N TRP A 56 -9.46 16.10 1.14
CA TRP A 56 -9.01 16.08 2.54
C TRP A 56 -7.49 16.02 2.70
N GLY A 57 -6.74 15.97 1.58
CA GLY A 57 -5.30 15.82 1.56
C GLY A 57 -4.54 17.06 2.02
N GLY A 58 -3.35 16.85 2.57
CA GLY A 58 -2.45 17.88 3.07
C GLY A 58 -1.14 17.99 2.29
N THR A 59 -0.16 18.61 2.92
CA THR A 59 1.18 18.84 2.35
C THR A 59 2.29 18.11 3.10
N LYS A 60 1.96 17.43 4.22
CA LYS A 60 2.95 16.75 5.07
C LYS A 60 3.71 15.65 4.33
N LEU A 61 3.06 14.96 3.36
CA LEU A 61 3.75 13.96 2.53
C LEU A 61 4.83 14.59 1.65
N LYS A 62 4.67 15.84 1.21
CA LYS A 62 5.72 16.59 0.50
C LYS A 62 6.79 17.09 1.46
N GLU A 63 6.39 17.66 2.56
CA GLU A 63 7.26 18.38 3.50
C GLU A 63 8.15 17.41 4.31
N HIS A 64 7.59 16.27 4.76
CA HIS A 64 8.25 15.37 5.70
C HIS A 64 8.71 14.05 5.08
N TYR A 65 8.06 13.61 3.98
CA TYR A 65 8.31 12.29 3.36
C TYR A 65 8.87 12.37 1.94
N GLY A 66 9.36 13.54 1.52
CA GLY A 66 10.04 13.71 0.23
C GLY A 66 9.19 13.37 -1.00
N LYS A 67 7.86 13.46 -0.90
CA LYS A 67 6.97 13.17 -2.03
C LYS A 67 6.85 14.37 -2.95
N HIS A 68 7.11 14.18 -4.24
CA HIS A 68 7.09 15.25 -5.23
C HIS A 68 6.18 14.89 -6.40
N CYS A 69 5.23 15.76 -6.69
CA CYS A 69 4.35 15.73 -7.86
C CYS A 69 3.77 17.13 -8.11
N ASP A 70 3.05 17.28 -9.22
CA ASP A 70 2.45 18.55 -9.67
C ASP A 70 1.18 18.94 -8.90
N TYR A 71 0.64 18.06 -8.01
CA TYR A 71 -0.52 18.39 -7.18
C TYR A 71 -0.14 19.39 -6.09
N ASP A 72 -1.04 20.29 -5.71
CA ASP A 72 -0.84 21.22 -4.60
C ASP A 72 -0.76 20.49 -3.26
N SER A 73 -1.61 19.48 -3.07
CA SER A 73 -1.64 18.60 -1.91
C SER A 73 -1.56 17.12 -2.33
N ILE A 74 -1.10 16.27 -1.43
CA ILE A 74 -1.09 14.82 -1.62
C ILE A 74 -1.88 14.18 -0.49
N ALA A 75 -3.06 13.67 -0.81
CA ALA A 75 -3.90 12.96 0.14
C ALA A 75 -3.37 11.55 0.43
N GLU A 76 -3.05 10.82 -0.65
CA GLU A 76 -2.49 9.47 -0.58
C GLU A 76 -1.30 9.32 -1.50
N SER A 77 -0.28 8.59 -1.02
CA SER A 77 0.88 8.13 -1.77
C SER A 77 0.90 6.61 -1.74
N TRP A 78 0.62 5.96 -2.87
CA TRP A 78 0.51 4.50 -3.00
C TRP A 78 1.90 3.90 -3.23
N GLU A 79 2.52 3.50 -2.13
CA GLU A 79 3.93 3.12 -2.05
C GLU A 79 4.23 1.79 -2.73
N LEU A 80 3.39 0.78 -2.47
CA LEU A 80 3.44 -0.54 -3.10
C LEU A 80 2.06 -0.85 -3.66
N SER A 81 1.90 -0.73 -4.97
CA SER A 81 0.62 -0.92 -5.63
C SER A 81 0.77 -1.50 -7.03
N ALA A 82 0.15 -2.65 -7.25
CA ALA A 82 -0.12 -3.19 -8.59
C ALA A 82 -1.58 -2.96 -9.03
N HIS A 83 -2.37 -2.22 -8.23
CA HIS A 83 -3.78 -2.00 -8.45
C HIS A 83 -4.01 -1.04 -9.64
N GLU A 84 -4.95 -1.35 -10.53
CA GLU A 84 -5.22 -0.58 -11.75
C GLU A 84 -5.57 0.90 -11.50
N ALA A 85 -6.23 1.20 -10.37
CA ALA A 85 -6.57 2.57 -10.00
C ALA A 85 -5.35 3.45 -9.68
N GLY A 86 -4.14 2.85 -9.51
CA GLY A 86 -2.92 3.61 -9.24
C GLY A 86 -1.73 2.68 -8.98
N GLN A 87 -0.94 2.41 -10.02
CA GLN A 87 0.23 1.55 -9.90
C GLN A 87 1.47 2.33 -9.50
N SER A 88 2.30 1.73 -8.65
CA SER A 88 3.67 2.20 -8.44
C SER A 88 4.52 1.94 -9.69
N ILE A 89 5.61 2.68 -9.84
CA ILE A 89 6.57 2.53 -10.92
C ILE A 89 7.90 2.06 -10.32
N VAL A 90 8.56 1.10 -10.96
CA VAL A 90 9.91 0.68 -10.57
C VAL A 90 10.88 1.86 -10.78
N ALA A 91 11.55 2.29 -9.71
CA ALA A 91 12.41 3.47 -9.72
C ALA A 91 13.91 3.14 -9.78
N SER A 92 14.29 1.86 -9.67
CA SER A 92 15.69 1.42 -9.67
C SER A 92 15.92 0.20 -10.57
N GLY A 93 17.19 -0.11 -10.83
CA GLY A 93 17.61 -1.30 -11.56
C GLY A 93 17.23 -1.31 -13.03
N ARG A 94 17.32 -2.49 -13.65
CA ARG A 94 17.12 -2.67 -15.11
C ARG A 94 15.66 -2.48 -15.54
N TYR A 95 14.72 -2.64 -14.62
CA TYR A 95 13.27 -2.47 -14.88
C TYR A 95 12.77 -1.06 -14.58
N LYS A 96 13.68 -0.11 -14.32
CA LYS A 96 13.33 1.28 -14.02
C LYS A 96 12.40 1.88 -15.07
N GLY A 97 11.33 2.51 -14.62
CA GLY A 97 10.30 3.15 -15.46
C GLY A 97 9.14 2.23 -15.81
N ARG A 98 9.17 0.93 -15.49
CA ARG A 98 8.03 0.03 -15.72
C ARG A 98 7.00 0.16 -14.60
N LEU A 99 5.74 -0.06 -14.94
CA LEU A 99 4.67 -0.24 -13.97
C LEU A 99 4.97 -1.46 -13.10
N PHE A 100 4.59 -1.40 -11.85
CA PHE A 100 4.89 -2.48 -10.91
C PHE A 100 4.22 -3.81 -11.30
N ALA A 101 2.99 -3.79 -11.83
CA ALA A 101 2.34 -5.01 -12.33
C ALA A 101 3.10 -5.63 -13.53
N ASP A 102 3.64 -4.79 -14.43
CA ASP A 102 4.47 -5.29 -15.54
C ASP A 102 5.77 -5.92 -15.03
N TYR A 103 6.39 -5.29 -14.02
CA TYR A 103 7.57 -5.85 -13.37
C TYR A 103 7.29 -7.21 -12.74
N LEU A 104 6.19 -7.34 -11.98
CA LEU A 104 5.77 -8.62 -11.38
C LEU A 104 5.55 -9.71 -12.44
N SER A 105 4.96 -9.35 -13.58
CA SER A 105 4.80 -10.27 -14.72
C SER A 105 6.13 -10.72 -15.30
N LYS A 106 7.13 -9.84 -15.33
CA LYS A 106 8.46 -10.15 -15.88
C LYS A 106 9.32 -11.02 -14.95
N ILE A 107 9.24 -10.79 -13.65
CA ILE A 107 10.00 -11.61 -12.69
C ILE A 107 9.33 -12.95 -12.40
N GLY A 108 8.04 -13.11 -12.71
CA GLY A 108 7.26 -14.31 -12.41
C GLY A 108 6.71 -14.38 -10.98
N ARG A 109 5.58 -15.07 -10.82
CA ARG A 109 4.88 -15.21 -9.53
C ARG A 109 5.69 -15.95 -8.47
N GLU A 110 6.57 -16.86 -8.89
CA GLU A 110 7.48 -17.58 -8.00
C GLU A 110 8.36 -16.65 -7.17
N ASN A 111 8.70 -15.48 -7.71
CA ASN A 111 9.49 -14.47 -7.01
C ASN A 111 8.67 -13.62 -6.01
N CYS A 112 7.35 -13.80 -5.98
CA CYS A 112 6.49 -13.30 -4.91
C CYS A 112 6.32 -14.29 -3.75
N GLY A 113 6.82 -15.54 -3.91
CA GLY A 113 6.68 -16.64 -2.96
C GLY A 113 5.45 -17.52 -3.20
N TRP A 114 5.49 -18.73 -2.64
CA TRP A 114 4.44 -19.72 -2.88
C TRP A 114 3.07 -19.30 -2.30
N LYS A 115 3.04 -18.48 -1.26
CA LYS A 115 1.80 -17.93 -0.70
C LYS A 115 1.05 -17.05 -1.70
N CYS A 116 1.75 -16.43 -2.64
CA CYS A 116 1.14 -15.61 -3.70
C CYS A 116 0.62 -16.43 -4.89
N GLN A 117 0.98 -17.70 -5.03
CA GLN A 117 0.70 -18.48 -6.26
C GLN A 117 -0.80 -18.71 -6.50
N SER A 118 -1.58 -18.90 -5.43
CA SER A 118 -3.03 -19.09 -5.49
C SER A 118 -3.84 -17.80 -5.52
N ILE A 119 -3.18 -16.63 -5.41
CA ILE A 119 -3.83 -15.31 -5.35
C ILE A 119 -3.84 -14.72 -6.77
N GLU A 120 -5.00 -14.35 -7.29
CA GLU A 120 -5.15 -13.90 -8.68
C GLU A 120 -4.39 -12.59 -8.97
N HIS A 121 -4.56 -11.59 -8.08
CA HIS A 121 -3.90 -10.30 -8.18
C HIS A 121 -2.87 -10.13 -7.06
N PHE A 122 -1.96 -9.15 -7.19
CA PHE A 122 -1.00 -8.85 -6.13
C PHE A 122 -1.72 -8.52 -4.82
N PRO A 123 -1.36 -9.15 -3.67
CA PRO A 123 -2.28 -9.28 -2.53
C PRO A 123 -2.45 -8.03 -1.66
N ILE A 124 -1.47 -7.14 -1.61
CA ILE A 124 -1.49 -5.99 -0.70
C ILE A 124 -1.29 -4.66 -1.43
N LEU A 125 -1.74 -3.61 -0.77
CA LEU A 125 -1.52 -2.21 -1.14
C LEU A 125 -1.00 -1.47 0.09
N VAL A 126 0.10 -0.74 -0.07
CA VAL A 126 0.70 0.06 1.01
C VAL A 126 0.64 1.53 0.63
N LYS A 127 0.19 2.38 1.57
CA LYS A 127 0.04 3.81 1.34
C LYS A 127 0.62 4.63 2.49
N LEU A 128 1.01 5.86 2.18
CA LEU A 128 1.08 6.96 3.14
C LEU A 128 -0.12 7.86 2.92
N ILE A 129 -0.78 8.25 4.00
CA ILE A 129 -2.02 9.07 3.99
C ILE A 129 -1.81 10.28 4.87
N ASP A 130 -2.09 11.48 4.34
CA ASP A 130 -2.10 12.75 5.08
C ASP A 130 -3.52 13.30 5.16
N ALA A 131 -4.14 13.13 6.32
CA ALA A 131 -5.50 13.59 6.60
C ALA A 131 -5.48 15.03 7.13
N LYS A 132 -5.33 16.04 6.28
CA LYS A 132 -5.48 17.45 6.66
C LYS A 132 -6.91 17.75 7.14
N GLU A 133 -7.90 17.07 6.56
CA GLU A 133 -9.30 17.10 7.02
C GLU A 133 -9.77 15.66 7.28
N ASN A 134 -10.88 15.50 8.01
CA ASN A 134 -11.44 14.18 8.27
C ASN A 134 -11.70 13.41 6.97
N LEU A 135 -11.32 12.15 6.89
CA LEU A 135 -11.81 11.25 5.85
C LEU A 135 -13.32 11.01 6.04
N SER A 136 -13.99 10.56 4.98
CA SER A 136 -15.39 10.14 5.09
C SER A 136 -15.55 8.98 6.07
N ILE A 137 -16.67 8.93 6.78
CA ILE A 137 -17.09 7.72 7.49
C ILE A 137 -17.40 6.66 6.44
N GLN A 138 -16.74 5.51 6.53
CA GLN A 138 -16.75 4.46 5.52
C GLN A 138 -16.68 3.08 6.14
N VAL A 139 -16.97 2.08 5.33
CA VAL A 139 -16.81 0.66 5.66
C VAL A 139 -16.32 -0.08 4.41
N HIS A 140 -15.56 -1.14 4.62
CA HIS A 140 -15.06 -2.01 3.57
C HIS A 140 -15.68 -3.39 3.65
N PRO A 141 -16.02 -4.03 2.51
CA PRO A 141 -16.49 -5.40 2.48
C PRO A 141 -15.38 -6.41 2.79
N ASP A 142 -15.76 -7.63 3.14
CA ASP A 142 -14.88 -8.80 3.14
C ASP A 142 -14.69 -9.37 1.72
N ASP A 143 -13.85 -10.42 1.60
CA ASP A 143 -13.59 -11.07 0.31
C ASP A 143 -14.85 -11.67 -0.32
N ASP A 144 -15.73 -12.32 0.47
CA ASP A 144 -16.91 -13.01 -0.05
C ASP A 144 -17.86 -12.03 -0.74
N TYR A 145 -18.08 -10.89 -0.12
CA TYR A 145 -18.90 -9.83 -0.70
C TYR A 145 -18.22 -9.14 -1.87
N ALA A 146 -16.96 -8.71 -1.70
CA ALA A 146 -16.25 -7.90 -2.68
C ALA A 146 -15.96 -8.67 -3.97
N LEU A 147 -15.51 -9.92 -3.89
CA LEU A 147 -15.26 -10.78 -5.06
C LEU A 147 -16.55 -11.05 -5.85
N SER A 148 -17.67 -11.23 -5.14
CA SER A 148 -18.94 -11.55 -5.82
C SER A 148 -19.64 -10.34 -6.44
N ARG A 149 -19.44 -9.13 -5.94
CA ARG A 149 -20.19 -7.93 -6.30
C ARG A 149 -19.38 -6.85 -7.00
N GLU A 150 -18.09 -6.73 -6.69
CA GLU A 150 -17.23 -5.66 -7.16
C GLU A 150 -16.06 -6.15 -8.02
N ASN A 151 -15.84 -7.48 -8.10
CA ASN A 151 -14.65 -8.09 -8.70
C ASN A 151 -13.33 -7.56 -8.09
N GLU A 152 -13.36 -7.30 -6.78
CA GLU A 152 -12.26 -6.79 -5.96
C GLU A 152 -12.05 -7.71 -4.76
N TYR A 153 -10.89 -7.65 -4.12
CA TYR A 153 -10.71 -8.26 -2.80
C TYR A 153 -11.49 -7.48 -1.74
N GLY A 154 -11.74 -8.11 -0.60
CA GLY A 154 -12.12 -7.43 0.61
C GLY A 154 -11.02 -6.46 1.05
N LYS A 155 -11.29 -5.67 2.08
CA LYS A 155 -10.33 -4.66 2.53
C LYS A 155 -10.21 -4.68 4.05
N ASN A 156 -9.35 -5.60 4.53
CA ASN A 156 -8.79 -5.53 5.87
C ASN A 156 -7.57 -4.63 5.84
N GLU A 157 -7.41 -3.77 6.83
CA GLU A 157 -6.34 -2.78 6.84
C GLU A 157 -5.74 -2.57 8.23
N MET A 158 -4.52 -2.06 8.27
CA MET A 158 -3.82 -1.63 9.47
C MET A 158 -3.26 -0.23 9.24
N TRP A 159 -3.45 0.64 10.21
CA TRP A 159 -2.89 1.99 10.22
C TRP A 159 -1.78 2.10 11.25
N TYR A 160 -0.60 2.47 10.82
CA TYR A 160 0.50 2.85 11.69
C TYR A 160 0.61 4.37 11.73
N VAL A 161 0.40 4.97 12.89
CA VAL A 161 0.39 6.43 13.05
C VAL A 161 1.81 6.98 13.00
N LEU A 162 2.07 7.82 11.99
CA LEU A 162 3.36 8.46 11.78
C LEU A 162 3.44 9.80 12.50
N GLU A 163 2.38 10.62 12.33
CA GLU A 163 2.26 11.95 12.94
C GLU A 163 0.80 12.23 13.30
N HIS A 164 0.59 13.05 14.31
CA HIS A 164 -0.73 13.56 14.63
C HIS A 164 -0.67 14.98 15.19
N GLU A 165 -1.72 15.76 14.99
CA GLU A 165 -1.95 17.04 15.63
C GLU A 165 -2.57 16.83 17.02
N GLU A 166 -2.48 17.85 17.89
CA GLU A 166 -3.10 17.78 19.21
C GLU A 166 -4.61 17.53 19.13
N GLY A 167 -5.10 16.53 19.87
CA GLY A 167 -6.50 16.14 19.88
C GLY A 167 -6.96 15.33 18.67
N ALA A 168 -6.05 14.99 17.74
CA ALA A 168 -6.38 14.15 16.61
C ALA A 168 -6.69 12.72 17.03
N GLY A 169 -7.50 12.03 16.24
CA GLY A 169 -7.93 10.66 16.51
C GLY A 169 -8.54 10.00 15.29
N ILE A 170 -9.10 8.82 15.51
CA ILE A 170 -9.80 8.04 14.49
C ILE A 170 -11.21 7.69 14.97
N TYR A 171 -12.15 7.58 14.04
CA TYR A 171 -13.41 6.88 14.28
C TYR A 171 -13.20 5.40 14.01
N CYS A 172 -13.60 4.52 14.94
CA CYS A 172 -13.44 3.08 14.75
C CYS A 172 -14.53 2.29 15.48
N GLY A 173 -15.45 1.76 14.70
CA GLY A 173 -16.57 0.92 15.12
C GLY A 173 -17.59 1.59 16.03
N PHE A 174 -18.64 0.85 16.35
CA PHE A 174 -19.74 1.33 17.19
C PHE A 174 -19.41 1.26 18.68
N LYS A 175 -19.96 2.20 19.47
CA LYS A 175 -19.83 2.24 20.93
C LYS A 175 -20.57 1.11 21.64
N GLN A 176 -21.62 0.59 21.00
CA GLN A 176 -22.50 -0.47 21.48
C GLN A 176 -23.08 -1.23 20.30
N ASP A 177 -23.73 -2.37 20.55
CA ASP A 177 -24.47 -3.08 19.51
C ASP A 177 -25.54 -2.19 18.92
N MET A 178 -25.64 -2.17 17.61
CA MET A 178 -26.58 -1.36 16.84
C MET A 178 -27.48 -2.25 16.00
N THR A 179 -28.64 -1.73 15.61
CA THR A 179 -29.46 -2.33 14.54
C THR A 179 -29.28 -1.55 13.24
N ARG A 180 -29.61 -2.19 12.11
CA ARG A 180 -29.61 -1.54 10.80
C ARG A 180 -30.48 -0.27 10.79
N GLU A 181 -31.65 -0.32 11.41
CA GLU A 181 -32.60 0.79 11.48
C GLU A 181 -32.05 1.97 12.27
N GLN A 182 -31.38 1.72 13.40
CA GLN A 182 -30.73 2.77 14.21
C GLN A 182 -29.60 3.48 13.43
N VAL A 183 -28.78 2.72 12.71
CA VAL A 183 -27.74 3.31 11.88
C VAL A 183 -28.33 4.11 10.72
N GLN A 184 -29.41 3.61 10.09
CA GLN A 184 -30.08 4.30 9.00
C GLN A 184 -30.77 5.60 9.47
N GLU A 185 -31.34 5.62 10.66
CA GLU A 185 -31.89 6.81 11.29
C GLU A 185 -30.78 7.85 11.54
N ALA A 186 -29.67 7.42 12.14
CA ALA A 186 -28.53 8.30 12.44
C ALA A 186 -27.82 8.86 11.19
N LEU A 187 -27.87 8.14 10.07
CA LEU A 187 -27.40 8.66 8.77
C LEU A 187 -28.37 9.72 8.22
N THR A 188 -29.68 9.55 8.46
CA THR A 188 -30.71 10.46 7.97
C THR A 188 -30.72 11.79 8.75
N ASP A 189 -30.60 11.74 10.07
CA ASP A 189 -30.57 12.91 10.94
C ASP A 189 -29.18 13.54 11.13
N GLY A 190 -28.12 12.88 10.62
CA GLY A 190 -26.75 13.35 10.68
C GLY A 190 -26.03 13.03 12.00
N SER A 191 -26.60 12.23 12.89
CA SER A 191 -26.04 11.89 14.21
C SER A 191 -25.04 10.72 14.19
N ILE A 192 -24.72 10.15 13.03
CA ILE A 192 -23.90 8.94 12.90
C ILE A 192 -22.59 8.99 13.71
N LEU A 193 -21.92 10.14 13.79
CA LEU A 193 -20.68 10.30 14.56
C LEU A 193 -20.88 10.04 16.06
N SER A 194 -22.08 10.26 16.60
CA SER A 194 -22.39 10.02 18.01
C SER A 194 -22.40 8.54 18.37
N LEU A 195 -22.62 7.67 17.39
CA LEU A 195 -22.66 6.20 17.55
C LEU A 195 -21.27 5.56 17.51
N LEU A 196 -20.27 6.26 16.95
CA LEU A 196 -18.93 5.72 16.72
C LEU A 196 -17.98 6.04 17.87
N ASN A 197 -17.04 5.13 18.14
CA ASN A 197 -15.93 5.41 19.02
C ASN A 197 -15.03 6.47 18.39
N TRP A 198 -14.65 7.48 19.16
CA TRP A 198 -13.53 8.36 18.86
C TRP A 198 -12.32 7.90 19.69
N ILE A 199 -11.26 7.51 19.02
CA ILE A 199 -10.05 6.97 19.63
C ILE A 199 -8.93 7.98 19.39
N PRO A 200 -8.42 8.68 20.44
CA PRO A 200 -7.22 9.51 20.32
C PRO A 200 -6.04 8.65 19.86
N VAL A 201 -5.26 9.17 18.92
CA VAL A 201 -4.10 8.47 18.38
C VAL A 201 -2.80 8.95 19.00
N GLU A 202 -1.77 8.12 18.93
CA GLU A 202 -0.41 8.43 19.35
C GLU A 202 0.56 7.97 18.26
N ASN A 203 1.64 8.74 18.05
CA ASN A 203 2.69 8.35 17.11
C ASN A 203 3.28 6.98 17.47
N GLY A 204 3.48 6.16 16.46
CA GLY A 204 4.02 4.82 16.63
C GLY A 204 3.01 3.77 17.11
N LYS A 205 1.72 4.09 17.22
CA LYS A 205 0.66 3.10 17.48
C LYS A 205 0.10 2.53 16.19
N ALA A 206 -0.26 1.25 16.25
CA ALA A 206 -0.93 0.53 15.17
C ALA A 206 -2.39 0.25 15.52
N TYR A 207 -3.27 0.38 14.54
CA TYR A 207 -4.69 0.11 14.64
C TYR A 207 -5.10 -0.83 13.51
N TYR A 208 -5.58 -2.03 13.86
CA TYR A 208 -6.11 -2.97 12.87
C TYR A 208 -7.60 -2.73 12.67
N ILE A 209 -8.01 -2.61 11.42
CA ILE A 209 -9.39 -2.33 11.01
C ILE A 209 -9.89 -3.53 10.19
N PRO A 210 -10.61 -4.47 10.79
CA PRO A 210 -11.22 -5.57 10.05
C PRO A 210 -12.26 -5.06 9.04
N ALA A 211 -12.40 -5.79 7.93
CA ALA A 211 -13.55 -5.60 7.03
C ALA A 211 -14.86 -5.62 7.84
N GLY A 212 -15.85 -4.82 7.44
CA GLY A 212 -17.10 -4.62 8.18
C GLY A 212 -17.05 -3.54 9.26
N THR A 213 -15.88 -3.11 9.71
CA THR A 213 -15.76 -2.04 10.72
C THR A 213 -16.04 -0.67 10.10
N VAL A 214 -16.99 0.08 10.65
CA VAL A 214 -17.23 1.48 10.26
C VAL A 214 -16.12 2.36 10.86
N HIS A 215 -15.41 3.13 10.02
CA HIS A 215 -14.21 3.85 10.47
C HIS A 215 -13.96 5.14 9.66
N ALA A 216 -13.06 5.97 10.18
CA ALA A 216 -12.45 7.08 9.44
C ALA A 216 -11.17 7.56 10.13
N ILE A 217 -10.19 7.98 9.35
CA ILE A 217 -9.05 8.76 9.84
C ILE A 217 -9.53 10.19 10.11
N GLY A 218 -9.27 10.68 11.29
CA GLY A 218 -9.60 12.04 11.68
C GLY A 218 -8.57 13.07 11.18
N LYS A 219 -8.99 14.32 11.17
CA LYS A 219 -8.15 15.46 10.82
C LYS A 219 -6.84 15.49 11.62
N GLY A 220 -5.76 15.84 10.94
CA GLY A 220 -4.44 16.03 11.53
C GLY A 220 -3.61 14.78 11.71
N VAL A 221 -4.09 13.61 11.24
CA VAL A 221 -3.40 12.32 11.35
C VAL A 221 -2.67 11.99 10.05
N VAL A 222 -1.41 11.53 10.16
CA VAL A 222 -0.65 10.92 9.06
C VAL A 222 -0.39 9.46 9.40
N VAL A 223 -0.72 8.55 8.48
CA VAL A 223 -0.54 7.11 8.68
C VAL A 223 0.21 6.43 7.54
N CYS A 224 0.89 5.34 7.87
CA CYS A 224 1.22 4.29 6.92
C CYS A 224 0.10 3.24 6.98
N GLU A 225 -0.65 3.09 5.90
CA GLU A 225 -1.73 2.11 5.76
C GLU A 225 -1.23 0.90 5.01
N ILE A 226 -1.40 -0.28 5.59
CA ILE A 226 -1.20 -1.57 4.96
C ILE A 226 -2.54 -2.26 4.85
N GLN A 227 -2.93 -2.67 3.64
CA GLN A 227 -4.24 -3.24 3.37
C GLN A 227 -4.18 -4.35 2.32
N GLN A 228 -5.26 -5.13 2.20
CA GLN A 228 -5.47 -5.96 1.02
C GLN A 228 -5.51 -5.06 -0.23
N SER A 229 -5.10 -5.60 -1.38
CA SER A 229 -5.07 -4.87 -2.66
C SER A 229 -6.48 -4.62 -3.20
N SER A 230 -7.16 -3.64 -2.62
CA SER A 230 -8.53 -3.27 -2.94
C SER A 230 -8.72 -1.75 -2.85
N ASN A 231 -9.53 -1.21 -3.73
CA ASN A 231 -9.99 0.19 -3.69
C ASN A 231 -11.50 0.29 -3.35
N CYS A 232 -12.10 -0.83 -2.92
CA CYS A 232 -13.52 -0.91 -2.59
C CYS A 232 -13.83 -0.18 -1.28
N THR A 233 -14.55 0.92 -1.37
CA THR A 233 -14.91 1.78 -0.22
C THR A 233 -16.37 2.17 -0.29
N TYR A 234 -17.16 1.80 0.73
CA TYR A 234 -18.53 2.23 0.87
C TYR A 234 -18.63 3.40 1.83
N ARG A 235 -18.85 4.59 1.25
CA ARG A 235 -18.94 5.86 1.98
C ARG A 235 -20.33 6.03 2.55
N LEU A 236 -20.39 6.22 3.87
CA LEU A 236 -21.62 6.43 4.64
C LEU A 236 -21.94 7.91 4.84
N TYR A 237 -20.91 8.70 5.21
CA TYR A 237 -21.06 10.10 5.53
C TYR A 237 -19.82 10.89 5.16
N ASP A 238 -19.99 12.05 4.54
CA ASP A 238 -18.88 12.88 4.05
C ASP A 238 -18.99 14.35 4.45
N TYR A 239 -19.56 14.61 5.62
CA TYR A 239 -19.67 15.96 6.20
C TYR A 239 -20.38 16.98 5.27
N ASN A 240 -21.17 16.51 4.32
CA ASN A 240 -21.79 17.32 3.26
C ASN A 240 -20.80 18.16 2.43
N ARG A 241 -19.52 17.77 2.39
CA ARG A 241 -18.49 18.47 1.63
C ARG A 241 -18.77 18.45 0.14
N THR A 242 -18.32 19.52 -0.52
CA THR A 242 -18.34 19.64 -1.97
C THR A 242 -16.93 19.86 -2.49
N ASP A 243 -16.67 19.41 -3.70
CA ASP A 243 -15.47 19.79 -4.44
C ASP A 243 -15.51 21.26 -4.86
N ARG A 244 -14.42 21.73 -5.50
CA ARG A 244 -14.32 23.11 -6.02
C ARG A 244 -15.39 23.46 -7.08
N TYR A 245 -16.12 22.47 -7.59
CA TYR A 245 -17.19 22.66 -8.56
C TYR A 245 -18.59 22.56 -7.92
N GLY A 246 -18.67 22.34 -6.61
CA GLY A 246 -19.92 22.19 -5.86
C GLY A 246 -20.49 20.77 -5.86
N ASN A 247 -19.79 19.77 -6.39
CA ASN A 247 -20.28 18.40 -6.41
C ASN A 247 -19.97 17.69 -5.09
N ARG A 248 -20.93 16.90 -4.59
CA ARG A 248 -20.73 16.00 -3.45
C ARG A 248 -20.19 14.66 -3.93
N ARG A 249 -19.35 14.02 -3.12
CA ARG A 249 -18.93 12.63 -3.39
C ARG A 249 -20.13 11.69 -3.21
N GLN A 250 -20.18 10.66 -4.02
CA GLN A 250 -21.22 9.64 -3.93
C GLN A 250 -21.16 8.92 -2.58
N LEU A 251 -22.32 8.72 -1.96
CA LEU A 251 -22.52 7.86 -0.80
C LEU A 251 -22.99 6.48 -1.27
N HIS A 252 -22.63 5.44 -0.53
CA HIS A 252 -22.93 4.04 -0.86
C HIS A 252 -23.70 3.38 0.31
N VAL A 253 -24.72 4.08 0.84
CA VAL A 253 -25.39 3.75 2.09
C VAL A 253 -25.91 2.31 2.11
N GLU A 254 -26.63 1.88 1.07
CA GLU A 254 -27.22 0.53 1.04
C GLU A 254 -26.16 -0.56 1.08
N LYS A 255 -25.11 -0.46 0.23
CA LYS A 255 -23.99 -1.41 0.24
C LYS A 255 -23.25 -1.41 1.58
N ALA A 256 -23.05 -0.24 2.17
CA ALA A 256 -22.43 -0.12 3.48
C ALA A 256 -23.24 -0.81 4.58
N LEU A 257 -24.57 -0.63 4.57
CA LEU A 257 -25.49 -1.29 5.50
C LEU A 257 -25.55 -2.83 5.32
N GLU A 258 -25.17 -3.34 4.14
CA GLU A 258 -25.09 -4.79 3.88
C GLU A 258 -23.83 -5.43 4.48
N VAL A 259 -22.72 -4.68 4.54
CA VAL A 259 -21.40 -5.25 4.88
C VAL A 259 -20.90 -4.87 6.26
N MET A 260 -21.52 -3.88 6.95
CA MET A 260 -21.02 -3.45 8.24
C MET A 260 -21.30 -4.44 9.36
N ASP A 261 -20.35 -4.52 10.29
CA ASP A 261 -20.54 -5.21 11.57
C ASP A 261 -21.27 -4.26 12.54
N TYR A 262 -22.44 -4.66 13.00
CA TYR A 262 -23.29 -3.88 13.90
C TYR A 262 -22.96 -4.08 15.38
N HIS A 263 -22.01 -4.96 15.70
CA HIS A 263 -21.63 -5.20 17.09
C HIS A 263 -20.78 -4.06 17.64
N ARG A 264 -20.80 -3.94 18.96
CA ARG A 264 -19.87 -3.08 19.67
C ARG A 264 -18.44 -3.43 19.27
N TYR A 265 -17.68 -2.42 18.87
CA TYR A 265 -16.29 -2.60 18.51
C TYR A 265 -15.39 -2.56 19.75
N GLU A 266 -14.52 -3.54 19.82
CA GLU A 266 -13.41 -3.57 20.77
C GLU A 266 -12.10 -3.62 19.98
N LEU A 267 -11.18 -2.72 20.29
CA LEU A 267 -9.87 -2.71 19.65
C LEU A 267 -9.20 -4.08 19.84
N PRO A 268 -8.83 -4.77 18.74
CA PRO A 268 -8.07 -6.00 18.85
C PRO A 268 -6.77 -5.74 19.62
N GLN A 269 -6.58 -6.48 20.70
CA GLN A 269 -5.34 -6.41 21.45
C GLN A 269 -4.36 -7.42 20.83
N PHE A 270 -3.38 -6.91 20.09
CA PHE A 270 -2.24 -7.73 19.70
C PHE A 270 -1.32 -7.90 20.92
N GLN A 271 -0.80 -9.12 21.12
CA GLN A 271 0.25 -9.30 22.10
C GLN A 271 1.44 -8.46 21.68
N ASP A 272 2.02 -7.71 22.62
CA ASP A 272 3.20 -6.91 22.36
C ASP A 272 4.42 -7.84 22.16
N GLU A 273 4.65 -8.23 20.91
CA GLU A 273 5.81 -9.00 20.50
C GLU A 273 6.94 -8.04 20.13
N THR A 274 7.63 -7.55 21.17
CA THR A 274 8.77 -6.65 21.00
C THR A 274 10.08 -7.38 21.25
N VAL A 275 11.01 -7.31 20.28
CA VAL A 275 12.38 -7.81 20.39
C VAL A 275 13.33 -6.63 20.42
N VAL A 276 14.07 -6.49 21.52
CA VAL A 276 15.08 -5.43 21.70
C VAL A 276 16.47 -6.04 21.51
N LYS A 277 17.27 -5.43 20.65
CA LYS A 277 18.68 -5.72 20.39
C LYS A 277 19.50 -4.45 20.61
N ASP A 278 20.83 -4.58 20.66
CA ASP A 278 21.72 -3.44 20.91
C ASP A 278 21.59 -2.32 19.85
N THR A 279 21.29 -2.69 18.62
CA THR A 279 21.28 -1.78 17.46
C THR A 279 19.90 -1.58 16.84
N TYR A 280 18.88 -2.31 17.28
CA TYR A 280 17.52 -2.13 16.80
C TYR A 280 16.46 -2.68 17.75
N THR A 281 15.25 -2.18 17.61
CA THR A 281 14.04 -2.75 18.21
C THR A 281 13.10 -3.17 17.09
N CYS A 282 12.61 -4.42 17.17
CA CYS A 282 11.57 -4.92 16.26
C CYS A 282 10.28 -5.12 17.07
N ARG A 283 9.16 -4.63 16.54
CA ARG A 283 7.84 -4.80 17.13
C ARG A 283 6.84 -5.24 16.08
N ILE A 284 6.12 -6.34 16.35
CA ILE A 284 4.99 -6.75 15.49
C ILE A 284 3.86 -5.74 15.67
N LEU A 285 3.39 -5.18 14.57
CA LEU A 285 2.32 -4.18 14.53
C LEU A 285 0.94 -4.80 14.32
N SER A 286 0.89 -5.80 13.45
CA SER A 286 -0.34 -6.53 13.11
C SER A 286 -0.02 -7.87 12.48
N ARG A 287 -0.84 -8.87 12.78
CA ARG A 287 -0.82 -10.19 12.13
C ARG A 287 -2.25 -10.61 11.85
N CYS A 288 -2.57 -10.83 10.59
CA CYS A 288 -3.88 -11.32 10.18
C CYS A 288 -3.75 -12.39 9.08
N LYS A 289 -4.86 -12.86 8.55
CA LYS A 289 -4.87 -13.86 7.46
C LYS A 289 -4.15 -13.36 6.18
N TYR A 290 -4.07 -12.06 5.98
CA TYR A 290 -3.69 -11.44 4.72
C TYR A 290 -2.27 -10.87 4.70
N PHE A 291 -1.79 -10.43 5.87
CA PHE A 291 -0.44 -9.86 6.01
C PHE A 291 0.03 -9.87 7.46
N GLU A 292 1.34 -9.84 7.62
CA GLU A 292 2.00 -9.51 8.88
C GLU A 292 2.87 -8.26 8.69
N CYS A 293 2.82 -7.33 9.65
CA CYS A 293 3.58 -6.09 9.64
C CYS A 293 4.42 -5.95 10.89
N ALA A 294 5.66 -5.50 10.74
CA ALA A 294 6.57 -5.18 11.83
C ALA A 294 7.24 -3.82 11.63
N SER A 295 7.44 -3.08 12.72
CA SER A 295 8.31 -1.90 12.76
C SER A 295 9.71 -2.30 13.22
N TYR A 296 10.73 -1.80 12.52
CA TYR A 296 12.15 -1.90 12.86
C TYR A 296 12.69 -0.51 13.14
N GLN A 297 12.88 -0.17 14.41
CA GLN A 297 13.58 1.05 14.82
C GLN A 297 15.08 0.72 14.92
N ILE A 298 15.88 1.27 14.01
CA ILE A 298 17.29 0.93 13.83
C ILE A 298 18.16 2.11 14.25
N HIS A 299 19.16 1.83 15.10
CA HIS A 299 20.19 2.76 15.54
C HIS A 299 21.57 2.11 15.33
N GLY A 300 21.94 1.88 14.08
CA GLY A 300 23.13 1.16 13.67
C GLY A 300 22.83 0.14 12.60
N THR A 301 22.85 -1.15 12.90
CA THR A 301 22.65 -2.22 11.91
C THR A 301 21.59 -3.22 12.36
N ALA A 302 20.67 -3.58 11.46
CA ALA A 302 19.69 -4.65 11.66
C ALA A 302 19.77 -5.66 10.52
N GLU A 303 19.68 -6.95 10.83
CA GLU A 303 19.35 -7.99 9.86
C GLU A 303 17.83 -8.18 9.83
N LEU A 304 17.22 -7.82 8.72
CA LEU A 304 15.79 -8.03 8.50
C LEU A 304 15.55 -9.48 8.06
N PRO A 305 14.39 -10.07 8.46
CA PRO A 305 14.08 -11.45 8.11
C PRO A 305 14.00 -11.64 6.60
N ALA A 306 14.31 -12.86 6.18
CA ALA A 306 14.16 -13.29 4.81
C ALA A 306 13.06 -14.34 4.73
N TYR A 307 12.16 -14.16 3.79
CA TYR A 307 11.04 -15.05 3.54
C TYR A 307 11.26 -15.80 2.24
N SER A 308 11.19 -17.14 2.30
CA SER A 308 11.24 -18.01 1.11
C SER A 308 9.84 -18.31 0.57
N ASP A 309 8.81 -17.95 1.31
CA ASP A 309 7.40 -18.22 1.03
C ASP A 309 6.60 -16.97 0.65
N SER A 310 7.18 -15.78 0.87
CA SER A 310 6.58 -14.47 0.59
C SER A 310 7.62 -13.46 0.14
N PHE A 311 7.20 -12.47 -0.61
CA PHE A 311 7.93 -11.22 -0.81
C PHE A 311 7.95 -10.39 0.50
N SER A 312 8.75 -9.32 0.51
CA SER A 312 8.65 -8.28 1.53
C SER A 312 8.44 -6.90 0.90
N SER A 313 7.60 -6.09 1.54
CA SER A 313 7.53 -4.64 1.34
C SER A 313 8.30 -3.95 2.45
N LEU A 314 9.13 -2.98 2.11
CA LEU A 314 9.81 -2.12 3.07
C LEU A 314 9.42 -0.66 2.81
N VAL A 315 8.96 0.05 3.83
CA VAL A 315 8.70 1.49 3.77
C VAL A 315 9.51 2.17 4.86
N CYS A 316 10.36 3.11 4.49
CA CYS A 316 11.04 3.97 5.46
C CYS A 316 10.09 5.07 5.90
N VAL A 317 9.73 5.06 7.18
CA VAL A 317 8.80 6.04 7.74
C VAL A 317 9.50 7.13 8.55
N LYS A 318 10.78 6.93 8.89
CA LYS A 318 11.58 7.91 9.62
C LYS A 318 13.07 7.71 9.36
N GLY A 319 13.84 8.80 9.29
CA GLY A 319 15.29 8.79 9.19
C GLY A 319 15.81 8.36 7.82
N SER A 320 17.00 7.76 7.80
CA SER A 320 17.68 7.36 6.55
C SER A 320 18.69 6.26 6.81
N GLY A 321 19.14 5.60 5.74
CA GLY A 321 20.10 4.53 5.84
C GLY A 321 20.51 3.94 4.50
N ILE A 322 21.07 2.73 4.57
CA ILE A 322 21.47 1.94 3.41
C ILE A 322 20.95 0.51 3.58
N LEU A 323 20.28 0.00 2.55
CA LEU A 323 19.93 -1.42 2.41
C LEU A 323 21.06 -2.15 1.69
N TYR A 324 21.38 -3.35 2.16
CA TYR A 324 22.33 -4.28 1.55
C TYR A 324 21.67 -5.66 1.38
N LYS A 325 21.80 -6.24 0.20
CA LYS A 325 21.41 -7.62 -0.07
C LYS A 325 22.26 -8.14 -1.23
N GLN A 326 22.94 -9.29 -1.04
CA GLN A 326 23.94 -9.76 -1.97
C GLN A 326 25.04 -8.69 -2.20
N ASP A 327 25.42 -8.41 -3.45
CA ASP A 327 26.40 -7.39 -3.81
C ASP A 327 25.78 -6.00 -4.04
N GLU A 328 24.44 -5.87 -3.85
CA GLU A 328 23.70 -4.63 -4.08
C GLU A 328 23.55 -3.82 -2.79
N LYS A 329 23.63 -2.50 -2.96
CA LYS A 329 23.34 -1.54 -1.90
C LYS A 329 22.53 -0.35 -2.42
N MET A 330 21.65 0.17 -1.59
CA MET A 330 20.84 1.33 -1.96
C MET A 330 20.58 2.24 -0.76
N GLN A 331 20.81 3.52 -0.93
CA GLN A 331 20.45 4.54 0.05
C GLN A 331 18.94 4.74 0.08
N PHE A 332 18.43 5.03 1.26
CA PHE A 332 17.03 5.37 1.48
C PHE A 332 16.86 6.48 2.51
N SER A 333 15.72 7.11 2.48
CA SER A 333 15.27 8.12 3.44
C SER A 333 13.76 7.97 3.71
N ALA A 334 13.27 8.72 4.69
CA ALA A 334 11.83 8.74 5.02
C ALA A 334 10.99 9.00 3.76
N GLY A 335 9.96 8.19 3.57
CA GLY A 335 9.11 8.15 2.40
C GLY A 335 9.54 7.17 1.31
N ASP A 336 10.75 6.60 1.34
CA ASP A 336 11.15 5.61 0.34
C ASP A 336 10.51 4.24 0.58
N SER A 337 10.15 3.57 -0.50
CA SER A 337 9.54 2.25 -0.47
C SER A 337 10.24 1.27 -1.42
N PHE A 338 10.25 -0.01 -1.02
CA PHE A 338 10.94 -1.08 -1.73
C PHE A 338 10.08 -2.34 -1.78
N PHE A 339 10.15 -3.01 -2.91
CA PHE A 339 9.72 -4.39 -3.06
C PHE A 339 10.96 -5.29 -3.03
N VAL A 340 10.89 -6.35 -2.24
CA VAL A 340 11.93 -7.37 -2.11
C VAL A 340 11.36 -8.71 -2.53
N PRO A 341 11.80 -9.27 -3.66
CA PRO A 341 11.39 -10.60 -4.07
C PRO A 341 11.73 -11.67 -3.03
N CYS A 342 10.92 -12.74 -2.95
CA CYS A 342 11.21 -13.86 -2.08
C CYS A 342 12.53 -14.53 -2.49
N SER A 343 13.42 -14.79 -1.54
CA SER A 343 14.72 -15.42 -1.85
C SER A 343 15.32 -16.18 -0.67
N GLY A 344 14.75 -16.06 0.52
CA GLY A 344 15.33 -16.62 1.75
C GLY A 344 16.64 -15.97 2.20
N GLU A 345 17.15 -14.97 1.46
CA GLU A 345 18.36 -14.23 1.81
C GLU A 345 18.06 -12.97 2.59
N LYS A 346 18.72 -12.82 3.73
CA LYS A 346 18.52 -11.68 4.63
C LYS A 346 18.88 -10.35 3.97
N ILE A 347 18.19 -9.30 4.41
CA ILE A 347 18.50 -7.92 4.09
C ILE A 347 19.19 -7.32 5.30
N ARG A 348 20.31 -6.63 5.09
CA ARG A 348 20.92 -5.80 6.11
C ARG A 348 20.52 -4.35 5.89
N ALA A 349 19.96 -3.72 6.92
CA ALA A 349 19.72 -2.28 6.95
C ALA A 349 20.70 -1.63 7.93
N GLU A 350 21.26 -0.49 7.54
CA GLU A 350 22.23 0.27 8.35
C GLU A 350 21.85 1.75 8.34
N GLY A 351 21.71 2.37 9.52
CA GLY A 351 21.36 3.78 9.63
C GLY A 351 20.74 4.14 10.98
N ASP A 352 20.14 5.33 11.02
CA ASP A 352 19.26 5.79 12.09
C ASP A 352 17.88 6.03 11.45
N CYS A 353 17.01 5.04 11.56
CA CYS A 353 15.76 4.99 10.79
C CYS A 353 14.71 4.09 11.41
N GLU A 354 13.48 4.25 10.90
CA GLU A 354 12.37 3.32 11.15
C GLU A 354 11.85 2.77 9.82
N LEU A 355 11.85 1.44 9.71
CA LEU A 355 11.32 0.70 8.55
C LEU A 355 10.08 -0.08 8.95
N ILE A 356 9.03 0.01 8.15
CA ILE A 356 7.88 -0.90 8.23
C ILE A 356 8.11 -2.02 7.22
N LEU A 357 8.22 -3.25 7.74
CA LEU A 357 8.33 -4.45 6.94
C LEU A 357 6.98 -5.15 6.92
N THR A 358 6.51 -5.50 5.72
CA THR A 358 5.25 -6.23 5.51
C THR A 358 5.48 -7.43 4.61
N HIS A 359 4.86 -8.56 4.95
CA HIS A 359 4.82 -9.78 4.12
C HIS A 359 3.46 -10.47 4.27
N ILE A 360 3.20 -11.56 3.51
CA ILE A 360 1.95 -12.34 3.59
C ILE A 360 2.19 -13.75 4.09
#